data_f8d735bae2a4630c49a9a0f23c1cb3d7
#
_entry.id   f8d735bae2a4630c49a9a0f23c1cb3d7
#
_cell.length_a   1.000
_cell.length_b   1.000
_cell.length_c   1.000
_cell.angle_alpha   90.00
_cell.angle_beta   90.00
_cell.angle_gamma   90.00
#
_symmetry.space_group_name_H-M   'P 1'
#
loop_
_entity.id
_entity.type
_entity.pdbx_description
1 polymer ?
#
loop_
_entity_poly.entity_id
_entity_poly.type
_entity_poly.pdbx_seq_one_letter_code
_entity_poly.pdbx_strand_id
1 'polypeptide(L)'
;MSTEPWHAFFDAHYLLTYVPLLPDDRSRAQALAAARLAGLSPGSRLLDVPCGFGRHAVALAAEGYRVVGLDRSITQLEEARRRRGVVHGLTLVRADYRHIPLAAGVFDAAVNLHSSFGYAGEDDDRLLLREIRRVLRPGGRLVIETNHRDRLPPRTPVREWHRLGENAFLLTESRVDRVNGTVEHVHTYLPVGGDPDTRTIRWRAYSVTELVRILRDVGFEDVASFGSLDGAPFGPDTRLALVATRASG
;
A
#
# COMPACT_ATOMS: atom_id res chain seq x y z
N MET A 1 19.64 5.70 13.52
CA MET A 1 18.49 5.23 12.68
C MET A 1 18.49 6.09 11.44
N SER A 2 18.68 5.52 10.26
CA SER A 2 18.65 6.26 9.00
C SER A 2 17.27 6.89 8.83
N THR A 3 17.21 8.21 8.76
CA THR A 3 15.98 8.96 8.44
C THR A 3 15.89 9.05 6.92
N GLU A 4 15.48 7.95 6.29
CA GLU A 4 15.18 8.01 4.86
C GLU A 4 14.04 9.00 4.61
N PRO A 5 14.13 9.89 3.60
CA PRO A 5 13.21 11.03 3.44
C PRO A 5 11.72 10.63 3.35
N TRP A 6 11.42 9.43 2.81
CA TRP A 6 10.05 8.95 2.67
C TRP A 6 9.36 8.63 4.02
N HIS A 7 10.14 8.36 5.09
CA HIS A 7 9.57 8.11 6.42
C HIS A 7 8.86 9.33 7.00
N ALA A 8 9.43 10.52 6.80
CA ALA A 8 8.84 11.74 7.29
C ALA A 8 7.56 12.15 6.55
N PHE A 9 7.34 11.61 5.34
CA PHE A 9 6.12 11.84 4.59
C PHE A 9 4.94 11.06 5.19
N PHE A 10 5.17 9.81 5.63
CA PHE A 10 4.13 8.93 6.19
C PHE A 10 3.92 9.13 7.70
N ASP A 11 3.87 10.37 8.15
CA ASP A 11 3.58 10.78 9.54
C ASP A 11 2.24 11.55 9.64
N ALA A 12 2.18 12.57 10.49
CA ALA A 12 0.99 13.41 10.67
C ALA A 12 0.57 14.13 9.39
N HIS A 13 1.52 14.56 8.54
CA HIS A 13 1.21 15.20 7.26
C HIS A 13 0.37 14.28 6.35
N TYR A 14 0.74 13.00 6.26
CA TYR A 14 -0.04 12.03 5.49
C TYR A 14 -1.46 11.88 6.03
N LEU A 15 -1.63 11.81 7.35
CA LEU A 15 -2.96 11.72 7.96
C LEU A 15 -3.82 12.95 7.66
N LEU A 16 -3.26 14.15 7.76
CA LEU A 16 -3.96 15.40 7.45
C LEU A 16 -4.40 15.47 5.99
N THR A 17 -3.60 14.96 5.07
CA THR A 17 -3.83 15.11 3.64
C THR A 17 -4.63 13.97 3.03
N TYR A 18 -4.43 12.72 3.46
CA TYR A 18 -5.04 11.56 2.82
C TYR A 18 -6.29 11.02 3.51
N VAL A 19 -6.38 11.13 4.84
CA VAL A 19 -7.59 10.63 5.54
C VAL A 19 -8.87 11.26 5.01
N PRO A 20 -8.94 12.59 4.75
CA PRO A 20 -10.13 13.21 4.18
C PRO A 20 -10.46 12.75 2.74
N LEU A 21 -9.47 12.24 2.00
CA LEU A 21 -9.64 11.80 0.60
C LEU A 21 -9.93 10.29 0.47
N LEU A 22 -9.88 9.55 1.56
CA LEU A 22 -10.00 8.09 1.58
C LEU A 22 -11.16 7.64 2.49
N PRO A 23 -12.41 7.76 2.01
CA PRO A 23 -13.60 7.42 2.78
C PRO A 23 -13.64 5.93 3.13
N ASP A 24 -14.29 5.61 4.26
CA ASP A 24 -14.27 4.27 4.85
C ASP A 24 -15.03 3.24 3.98
N ASP A 25 -16.10 3.62 3.30
CA ASP A 25 -16.85 2.78 2.37
C ASP A 25 -15.99 2.31 1.19
N ARG A 26 -15.22 3.24 0.59
CA ARG A 26 -14.25 2.91 -0.46
C ARG A 26 -13.14 2.01 0.08
N SER A 27 -12.64 2.29 1.27
CA SER A 27 -11.61 1.48 1.93
C SER A 27 -12.08 0.06 2.18
N ARG A 28 -13.34 -0.10 2.66
CA ARG A 28 -13.98 -1.40 2.85
C ARG A 28 -14.16 -2.14 1.54
N ALA A 29 -14.66 -1.49 0.50
CA ALA A 29 -14.85 -2.10 -0.83
C ALA A 29 -13.51 -2.63 -1.38
N GLN A 30 -12.43 -1.83 -1.32
CA GLN A 30 -11.09 -2.24 -1.74
C GLN A 30 -10.55 -3.43 -0.95
N ALA A 31 -10.70 -3.41 0.38
CA ALA A 31 -10.23 -4.47 1.27
C ALA A 31 -10.92 -5.82 0.95
N LEU A 32 -12.24 -5.80 0.79
CA LEU A 32 -13.02 -6.99 0.46
C LEU A 32 -12.74 -7.51 -0.95
N ALA A 33 -12.54 -6.61 -1.91
CA ALA A 33 -12.14 -6.98 -3.26
C ALA A 33 -10.77 -7.68 -3.26
N ALA A 34 -9.79 -7.15 -2.52
CA ALA A 34 -8.49 -7.79 -2.37
C ALA A 34 -8.59 -9.18 -1.71
N ALA A 35 -9.42 -9.34 -0.66
CA ALA A 35 -9.64 -10.63 -0.02
C ALA A 35 -10.28 -11.65 -0.97
N ARG A 36 -11.29 -11.24 -1.75
CA ARG A 36 -11.89 -12.12 -2.78
C ARG A 36 -10.87 -12.49 -3.85
N LEU A 37 -10.08 -11.55 -4.33
CA LEU A 37 -9.05 -11.78 -5.34
C LEU A 37 -7.96 -12.75 -4.82
N ALA A 38 -7.66 -12.71 -3.52
CA ALA A 38 -6.81 -13.69 -2.85
C ALA A 38 -7.51 -15.03 -2.59
N GLY A 39 -8.80 -15.19 -2.87
CA GLY A 39 -9.57 -16.41 -2.61
C GLY A 39 -9.80 -16.69 -1.12
N LEU A 40 -9.90 -15.63 -0.30
CA LEU A 40 -10.07 -15.76 1.14
C LEU A 40 -11.54 -15.76 1.57
N SER A 41 -11.79 -16.40 2.70
CA SER A 41 -13.08 -16.37 3.43
C SER A 41 -12.87 -15.83 4.85
N PRO A 42 -13.94 -15.33 5.52
CA PRO A 42 -13.87 -14.98 6.93
C PRO A 42 -13.25 -16.11 7.78
N GLY A 43 -12.45 -15.72 8.78
CA GLY A 43 -11.61 -16.63 9.56
C GLY A 43 -10.19 -16.84 9.05
N SER A 44 -9.91 -16.51 7.76
CA SER A 44 -8.55 -16.58 7.20
C SER A 44 -7.61 -15.58 7.88
N ARG A 45 -6.32 -15.96 7.97
CA ARG A 45 -5.24 -15.12 8.51
C ARG A 45 -4.62 -14.26 7.42
N LEU A 46 -4.65 -12.95 7.59
CA LEU A 46 -4.23 -11.99 6.60
C LEU A 46 -3.22 -10.99 7.18
N LEU A 47 -2.14 -10.72 6.42
CA LEU A 47 -1.19 -9.65 6.72
C LEU A 47 -1.48 -8.45 5.81
N ASP A 48 -1.68 -7.26 6.40
CA ASP A 48 -1.73 -5.97 5.70
C ASP A 48 -0.40 -5.23 5.93
N VAL A 49 0.40 -5.03 4.86
CA VAL A 49 1.77 -4.53 4.99
C VAL A 49 2.22 -3.66 3.80
N PRO A 50 2.60 -2.40 4.05
CA PRO A 50 2.36 -1.62 5.26
C PRO A 50 0.88 -1.25 5.39
N CYS A 51 0.34 -1.30 6.60
CA CYS A 51 -1.10 -1.05 6.82
C CYS A 51 -1.47 0.43 6.97
N GLY A 52 -0.48 1.31 7.13
CA GLY A 52 -0.69 2.72 7.40
C GLY A 52 -1.64 2.94 8.59
N PHE A 53 -2.60 3.84 8.43
CA PHE A 53 -3.63 4.12 9.43
C PHE A 53 -4.75 3.06 9.48
N GLY A 54 -4.50 1.86 8.96
CA GLY A 54 -5.31 0.67 9.17
C GLY A 54 -6.63 0.63 8.40
N ARG A 55 -6.86 1.47 7.39
CA ARG A 55 -8.15 1.57 6.70
C ARG A 55 -8.64 0.27 6.07
N HIS A 56 -7.73 -0.56 5.54
CA HIS A 56 -8.05 -1.88 5.01
C HIS A 56 -8.06 -2.94 6.10
N ALA A 57 -7.06 -2.91 7.00
CA ALA A 57 -6.93 -3.87 8.09
C ALA A 57 -8.16 -3.86 9.02
N VAL A 58 -8.66 -2.67 9.39
CA VAL A 58 -9.87 -2.51 10.21
C VAL A 58 -11.10 -3.05 9.48
N ALA A 59 -11.25 -2.71 8.20
CA ALA A 59 -12.37 -3.18 7.38
C ALA A 59 -12.40 -4.71 7.26
N LEU A 60 -11.24 -5.34 7.02
CA LEU A 60 -11.13 -6.80 6.93
C LEU A 60 -11.43 -7.47 8.28
N ALA A 61 -10.91 -6.93 9.38
CA ALA A 61 -11.18 -7.48 10.69
C ALA A 61 -12.68 -7.38 11.07
N ALA A 62 -13.34 -6.28 10.70
CA ALA A 62 -14.80 -6.13 10.90
C ALA A 62 -15.62 -7.16 10.12
N GLU A 63 -15.09 -7.69 9.02
CA GLU A 63 -15.70 -8.75 8.21
C GLU A 63 -15.29 -10.18 8.64
N GLY A 64 -14.66 -10.29 9.82
CA GLY A 64 -14.34 -11.59 10.43
C GLY A 64 -13.03 -12.22 9.99
N TYR A 65 -12.16 -11.50 9.28
CA TYR A 65 -10.80 -11.95 9.01
C TYR A 65 -9.90 -11.78 10.24
N ARG A 66 -8.88 -12.64 10.38
CA ARG A 66 -7.84 -12.50 11.40
C ARG A 66 -6.67 -11.71 10.82
N VAL A 67 -6.60 -10.42 11.12
CA VAL A 67 -5.69 -9.50 10.46
C VAL A 67 -4.53 -9.13 11.37
N VAL A 68 -3.32 -9.16 10.82
CA VAL A 68 -2.18 -8.45 11.38
C VAL A 68 -1.89 -7.26 10.46
N GLY A 69 -1.99 -6.06 10.99
CA GLY A 69 -1.57 -4.83 10.32
C GLY A 69 -0.17 -4.45 10.78
N LEU A 70 0.76 -4.36 9.85
CA LEU A 70 2.15 -4.00 10.15
C LEU A 70 2.48 -2.66 9.51
N ASP A 71 3.01 -1.74 10.30
CA ASP A 71 3.56 -0.46 9.81
C ASP A 71 4.73 -0.01 10.68
N ARG A 72 5.61 0.82 10.13
CA ARG A 72 6.73 1.40 10.84
C ARG A 72 6.35 2.65 11.63
N SER A 73 5.44 3.46 11.07
CA SER A 73 5.04 4.75 11.64
C SER A 73 4.16 4.55 12.88
N ILE A 74 4.63 5.07 14.01
CA ILE A 74 3.82 5.05 15.24
C ILE A 74 2.57 5.90 15.08
N THR A 75 2.68 7.05 14.40
CA THR A 75 1.58 7.97 14.15
C THR A 75 0.46 7.31 13.33
N GLN A 76 0.83 6.54 12.30
CA GLN A 76 -0.12 5.76 11.52
C GLN A 76 -0.80 4.68 12.38
N LEU A 77 -0.04 3.96 13.18
CA LEU A 77 -0.59 2.88 14.03
C LEU A 77 -1.47 3.41 15.17
N GLU A 78 -1.21 4.59 15.68
CA GLU A 78 -2.09 5.26 16.67
C GLU A 78 -3.44 5.59 16.06
N GLU A 79 -3.46 6.13 14.85
CA GLU A 79 -4.69 6.36 14.10
C GLU A 79 -5.40 5.02 13.77
N ALA A 80 -4.66 3.98 13.39
CA ALA A 80 -5.22 2.65 13.18
C ALA A 80 -5.87 2.08 14.46
N ARG A 81 -5.26 2.27 15.64
CA ARG A 81 -5.84 1.89 16.93
C ARG A 81 -7.13 2.65 17.23
N ARG A 82 -7.14 3.94 16.96
CA ARG A 82 -8.33 4.78 17.13
C ARG A 82 -9.48 4.29 16.22
N ARG A 83 -9.19 4.00 14.96
CA ARG A 83 -10.17 3.49 13.98
C ARG A 83 -10.67 2.09 14.31
N ARG A 84 -9.79 1.24 14.85
CA ARG A 84 -10.17 -0.12 15.26
C ARG A 84 -11.31 -0.11 16.27
N GLY A 85 -11.29 0.80 17.25
CA GLY A 85 -12.30 0.86 18.32
C GLY A 85 -12.53 -0.51 18.94
N VAL A 86 -13.77 -1.01 18.82
CA VAL A 86 -14.21 -2.31 19.37
C VAL A 86 -14.04 -3.48 18.37
N VAL A 87 -13.47 -3.26 17.19
CA VAL A 87 -13.29 -4.35 16.21
C VAL A 87 -12.29 -5.38 16.74
N HIS A 88 -12.74 -6.63 16.78
CA HIS A 88 -11.93 -7.78 17.16
C HIS A 88 -11.22 -8.38 15.93
N GLY A 89 -10.19 -9.22 16.16
CA GLY A 89 -9.48 -9.92 15.08
C GLY A 89 -8.38 -9.11 14.41
N LEU A 90 -8.10 -7.86 14.85
CA LEU A 90 -6.99 -7.03 14.38
C LEU A 90 -5.90 -6.92 15.45
N THR A 91 -4.69 -7.32 15.06
CA THR A 91 -3.44 -7.05 15.80
C THR A 91 -2.60 -6.03 15.02
N LEU A 92 -2.11 -4.98 15.69
CA LEU A 92 -1.24 -3.98 15.09
C LEU A 92 0.20 -4.17 15.58
N VAL A 93 1.13 -4.26 14.63
CA VAL A 93 2.56 -4.50 14.90
C VAL A 93 3.37 -3.33 14.34
N ARG A 94 4.21 -2.72 15.20
CA ARG A 94 5.18 -1.73 14.75
C ARG A 94 6.47 -2.42 14.33
N ALA A 95 6.77 -2.43 13.04
CA ALA A 95 8.00 -3.01 12.52
C ALA A 95 8.37 -2.40 11.16
N ASP A 96 9.63 -2.59 10.79
CA ASP A 96 10.09 -2.35 9.43
C ASP A 96 9.70 -3.56 8.57
N TYR A 97 9.05 -3.33 7.44
CA TYR A 97 8.59 -4.39 6.53
C TYR A 97 9.74 -5.21 5.92
N ARG A 98 10.96 -4.66 5.95
CA ARG A 98 12.19 -5.37 5.52
C ARG A 98 12.59 -6.49 6.48
N HIS A 99 12.03 -6.48 7.70
CA HIS A 99 12.27 -7.47 8.75
C HIS A 99 10.97 -7.70 9.54
N ILE A 100 10.08 -8.52 9.00
CA ILE A 100 8.77 -8.79 9.60
C ILE A 100 8.93 -9.71 10.82
N PRO A 101 8.63 -9.25 12.06
CA PRO A 101 8.86 -10.02 13.28
C PRO A 101 7.72 -11.04 13.55
N LEU A 102 7.35 -11.77 12.52
CA LEU A 102 6.28 -12.77 12.56
C LEU A 102 6.82 -14.12 12.07
N ALA A 103 6.23 -15.21 12.57
CA ALA A 103 6.65 -16.55 12.22
C ALA A 103 6.44 -16.86 10.73
N ALA A 104 7.28 -17.73 10.18
CA ALA A 104 7.12 -18.18 8.80
C ALA A 104 5.89 -19.06 8.63
N GLY A 105 5.23 -18.97 7.48
CA GLY A 105 4.18 -19.91 7.07
C GLY A 105 2.86 -19.78 7.82
N VAL A 106 2.54 -18.61 8.40
CA VAL A 106 1.35 -18.45 9.24
C VAL A 106 0.17 -17.76 8.56
N PHE A 107 0.37 -17.06 7.45
CA PHE A 107 -0.68 -16.30 6.76
C PHE A 107 -1.20 -17.02 5.53
N ASP A 108 -2.52 -16.98 5.35
CA ASP A 108 -3.21 -17.46 4.15
C ASP A 108 -2.99 -16.49 2.98
N ALA A 109 -2.96 -15.18 3.28
CA ALA A 109 -2.59 -14.16 2.31
C ALA A 109 -1.91 -12.95 2.95
N ALA A 110 -1.27 -12.15 2.09
CA ALA A 110 -0.80 -10.81 2.40
C ALA A 110 -1.34 -9.81 1.38
N VAL A 111 -1.58 -8.58 1.81
CA VAL A 111 -1.98 -7.48 0.94
C VAL A 111 -0.99 -6.32 1.08
N ASN A 112 -0.66 -5.71 -0.07
CA ASN A 112 0.09 -4.46 -0.17
C ASN A 112 -0.69 -3.54 -1.09
N LEU A 113 -1.45 -2.64 -0.53
CA LEU A 113 -2.46 -1.87 -1.26
C LEU A 113 -2.13 -0.38 -1.30
N HIS A 114 -2.79 0.32 -2.22
CA HIS A 114 -2.72 1.77 -2.38
C HIS A 114 -1.33 2.31 -2.70
N SER A 115 -0.61 1.61 -3.60
CA SER A 115 0.72 2.03 -4.06
C SER A 115 1.76 2.15 -2.93
N SER A 116 1.74 1.22 -1.99
CA SER A 116 2.72 1.16 -0.88
C SER A 116 4.03 0.47 -1.29
N PHE A 117 4.40 0.54 -2.57
CA PHE A 117 5.57 -0.11 -3.17
C PHE A 117 6.40 0.90 -3.96
N GLY A 118 7.74 0.75 -3.95
CA GLY A 118 8.65 1.59 -4.72
C GLY A 118 9.29 2.76 -3.99
N TYR A 119 9.01 2.97 -2.69
CA TYR A 119 9.52 4.15 -1.95
C TYR A 119 10.97 4.03 -1.50
N ALA A 120 11.44 2.83 -1.21
CA ALA A 120 12.76 2.58 -0.66
C ALA A 120 13.77 2.05 -1.70
N GLY A 121 13.34 1.89 -2.96
CA GLY A 121 14.15 1.35 -4.05
C GLY A 121 14.00 -0.16 -4.22
N GLU A 122 14.52 -0.69 -5.33
CA GLU A 122 14.28 -2.08 -5.76
C GLU A 122 14.82 -3.12 -4.77
N ASP A 123 15.97 -2.87 -4.14
CA ASP A 123 16.56 -3.82 -3.20
C ASP A 123 15.67 -3.99 -1.96
N ASP A 124 15.15 -2.89 -1.42
CA ASP A 124 14.25 -2.91 -0.28
C ASP A 124 12.86 -3.48 -0.64
N ASP A 125 12.37 -3.21 -1.85
CA ASP A 125 11.16 -3.83 -2.38
C ASP A 125 11.31 -5.36 -2.49
N ARG A 126 12.48 -5.84 -2.91
CA ARG A 126 12.81 -7.28 -2.93
C ARG A 126 12.89 -7.87 -1.52
N LEU A 127 13.43 -7.13 -0.54
CA LEU A 127 13.42 -7.55 0.87
C LEU A 127 11.98 -7.68 1.40
N LEU A 128 11.13 -6.69 1.17
CA LEU A 128 9.71 -6.75 1.50
C LEU A 128 9.05 -8.01 0.92
N LEU A 129 9.24 -8.27 -0.37
CA LEU A 129 8.64 -9.43 -1.03
C LEU A 129 9.15 -10.77 -0.48
N ARG A 130 10.45 -10.87 -0.15
CA ARG A 130 11.01 -12.07 0.51
C ARG A 130 10.42 -12.29 1.89
N GLU A 131 10.25 -11.24 2.68
CA GLU A 131 9.64 -11.31 4.00
C GLU A 131 8.15 -11.67 3.91
N ILE A 132 7.40 -11.08 2.98
CA ILE A 132 6.01 -11.48 2.72
C ILE A 132 5.95 -12.95 2.33
N ARG A 133 6.80 -13.41 1.39
CA ARG A 133 6.86 -14.82 0.99
C ARG A 133 7.18 -15.73 2.18
N ARG A 134 8.08 -15.33 3.05
CA ARG A 134 8.47 -16.12 4.23
C ARG A 134 7.29 -16.34 5.18
N VAL A 135 6.51 -15.30 5.45
CA VAL A 135 5.39 -15.37 6.41
C VAL A 135 4.11 -15.98 5.83
N LEU A 136 3.94 -16.00 4.51
CA LEU A 136 2.85 -16.72 3.85
C LEU A 136 3.06 -18.24 4.01
N ARG A 137 2.00 -19.01 4.17
CA ARG A 137 2.06 -20.48 4.07
C ARG A 137 2.33 -20.94 2.61
N PRO A 138 2.81 -22.14 2.38
CA PRO A 138 2.84 -22.74 1.03
C PRO A 138 1.44 -22.62 0.38
N GLY A 139 1.38 -22.18 -0.87
CA GLY A 139 0.11 -21.86 -1.55
C GLY A 139 -0.61 -20.60 -1.09
N GLY A 140 -0.06 -19.87 -0.11
CA GLY A 140 -0.57 -18.57 0.32
C GLY A 140 -0.39 -17.50 -0.76
N ARG A 141 -1.27 -16.51 -0.80
CA ARG A 141 -1.32 -15.52 -1.88
C ARG A 141 -0.92 -14.12 -1.42
N LEU A 142 -0.23 -13.40 -2.31
CA LEU A 142 0.05 -11.98 -2.19
C LEU A 142 -0.83 -11.21 -3.17
N VAL A 143 -1.49 -10.15 -2.70
CA VAL A 143 -2.18 -9.17 -3.54
C VAL A 143 -1.45 -7.83 -3.43
N ILE A 144 -0.99 -7.29 -4.56
CA ILE A 144 -0.42 -5.95 -4.67
C ILE A 144 -1.37 -5.08 -5.49
N GLU A 145 -1.72 -3.88 -5.00
CA GLU A 145 -2.45 -2.89 -5.78
C GLU A 145 -1.65 -1.59 -5.83
N THR A 146 -1.23 -1.19 -7.05
CA THR A 146 -0.31 -0.07 -7.23
C THR A 146 -0.57 0.71 -8.52
N ASN A 147 0.04 1.89 -8.62
CA ASN A 147 0.25 2.55 -9.89
C ASN A 147 1.38 1.85 -10.67
N HIS A 148 1.36 1.94 -11.98
CA HIS A 148 2.41 1.39 -12.83
C HIS A 148 2.91 2.43 -13.84
N ARG A 149 4.11 2.16 -14.41
CA ARG A 149 4.83 3.08 -15.29
C ARG A 149 4.01 3.55 -16.49
N ASP A 150 3.25 2.63 -17.12
CA ASP A 150 2.55 2.93 -18.36
C ASP A 150 1.35 3.88 -18.16
N ARG A 151 0.84 3.94 -16.91
CA ARG A 151 -0.25 4.86 -16.51
C ARG A 151 0.24 6.27 -16.16
N LEU A 152 1.55 6.48 -16.09
CA LEU A 152 2.07 7.79 -15.73
C LEU A 152 1.73 8.85 -16.80
N PRO A 153 1.40 10.10 -16.39
CA PRO A 153 0.98 11.14 -17.30
C PRO A 153 2.07 11.42 -18.36
N PRO A 154 1.70 11.62 -19.63
CA PRO A 154 2.68 11.81 -20.71
C PRO A 154 3.46 13.12 -20.60
N ARG A 155 2.90 14.12 -19.93
CA ARG A 155 3.51 15.42 -19.69
C ARG A 155 3.60 15.73 -18.21
N THR A 156 4.70 16.33 -17.78
CA THR A 156 4.93 16.79 -16.41
C THR A 156 5.56 18.18 -16.40
N PRO A 157 5.40 18.99 -15.34
CA PRO A 157 4.69 18.65 -14.11
C PRO A 157 3.16 18.57 -14.28
N VAL A 158 2.53 17.65 -13.54
CA VAL A 158 1.08 17.66 -13.33
C VAL A 158 0.80 18.34 -12.00
N ARG A 159 -0.10 19.29 -12.01
CA ARG A 159 -0.52 20.02 -10.80
C ARG A 159 -1.99 19.80 -10.57
N GLU A 160 -2.32 19.42 -9.35
CA GLU A 160 -3.71 19.20 -8.92
C GLU A 160 -3.92 19.87 -7.56
N TRP A 161 -5.16 20.12 -7.23
CA TRP A 161 -5.54 20.56 -5.90
C TRP A 161 -6.80 19.85 -5.44
N HIS A 162 -6.87 19.60 -4.15
CA HIS A 162 -8.01 18.95 -3.50
C HIS A 162 -8.45 19.78 -2.29
N ARG A 163 -9.74 19.96 -2.13
CA ARG A 163 -10.28 20.54 -0.92
C ARG A 163 -10.35 19.48 0.17
N LEU A 164 -9.80 19.79 1.34
CA LEU A 164 -9.79 18.93 2.51
C LEU A 164 -10.77 19.47 3.56
N GLY A 165 -12.02 19.04 3.47
CA GLY A 165 -13.09 19.60 4.30
C GLY A 165 -13.34 21.07 4.00
N GLU A 166 -13.64 21.87 5.04
CA GLU A 166 -13.95 23.29 4.88
C GLU A 166 -12.73 24.21 4.98
N ASN A 167 -11.69 23.78 5.69
CA ASN A 167 -10.64 24.66 6.19
C ASN A 167 -9.24 24.35 5.68
N ALA A 168 -9.08 23.50 4.66
CA ALA A 168 -7.76 23.20 4.11
C ALA A 168 -7.79 22.79 2.64
N PHE A 169 -6.64 22.90 1.98
CA PHE A 169 -6.39 22.39 0.64
C PHE A 169 -5.14 21.53 0.62
N LEU A 170 -5.10 20.57 -0.27
CA LEU A 170 -3.89 19.87 -0.68
C LEU A 170 -3.55 20.26 -2.10
N LEU A 171 -2.38 20.83 -2.30
CA LEU A 171 -1.80 21.09 -3.61
C LEU A 171 -0.76 20.01 -3.87
N THR A 172 -0.79 19.42 -5.08
CA THR A 172 0.18 18.42 -5.49
C THR A 172 0.86 18.84 -6.79
N GLU A 173 2.16 18.63 -6.87
CA GLU A 173 2.92 18.70 -8.11
C GLU A 173 3.66 17.39 -8.31
N SER A 174 3.44 16.74 -9.47
CA SER A 174 4.06 15.47 -9.82
C SER A 174 4.98 15.63 -11.01
N ARG A 175 6.23 15.17 -10.89
CA ARG A 175 7.23 15.11 -11.94
C ARG A 175 7.66 13.68 -12.19
N VAL A 176 7.72 13.28 -13.45
CA VAL A 176 8.11 11.93 -13.87
C VAL A 176 9.47 11.97 -14.56
N ASP A 177 10.42 11.25 -14.02
CA ASP A 177 11.66 10.87 -14.71
C ASP A 177 11.43 9.51 -15.40
N ARG A 178 11.23 9.57 -16.72
CA ARG A 178 10.96 8.37 -17.52
C ARG A 178 12.18 7.50 -17.77
N VAL A 179 13.38 8.08 -17.69
CA VAL A 179 14.64 7.34 -17.88
C VAL A 179 14.87 6.42 -16.69
N ASN A 180 14.76 6.96 -15.49
CA ASN A 180 14.96 6.22 -14.25
C ASN A 180 13.68 5.54 -13.73
N GLY A 181 12.51 5.83 -14.33
CA GLY A 181 11.22 5.28 -13.87
C GLY A 181 10.81 5.78 -12.50
N THR A 182 11.17 7.01 -12.13
CA THR A 182 10.86 7.58 -10.82
C THR A 182 9.85 8.71 -10.93
N VAL A 183 9.08 8.86 -9.88
CA VAL A 183 8.11 9.95 -9.73
C VAL A 183 8.44 10.72 -8.48
N GLU A 184 8.50 12.04 -8.60
CA GLU A 184 8.59 12.97 -7.48
C GLU A 184 7.22 13.63 -7.29
N HIS A 185 6.70 13.54 -6.06
CA HIS A 185 5.52 14.27 -5.65
C HIS A 185 5.88 15.31 -4.60
N VAL A 186 5.49 16.55 -4.87
CA VAL A 186 5.50 17.63 -3.88
C VAL A 186 4.08 17.84 -3.39
N HIS A 187 3.87 17.70 -2.10
CA HIS A 187 2.58 17.86 -1.43
C HIS A 187 2.64 19.08 -0.53
N THR A 188 1.74 20.03 -0.74
CA THR A 188 1.59 21.19 0.12
C THR A 188 0.21 21.16 0.77
N TYR A 189 0.18 20.89 2.07
CA TYR A 189 -1.00 21.09 2.90
C TYR A 189 -1.11 22.58 3.21
N LEU A 190 -2.24 23.18 2.87
CA LEU A 190 -2.51 24.61 3.03
C LEU A 190 -3.77 24.78 3.89
N PRO A 191 -3.65 25.03 5.21
CA PRO A 191 -4.77 25.37 6.05
C PRO A 191 -5.24 26.81 5.78
N VAL A 192 -6.53 27.05 5.86
CA VAL A 192 -7.09 28.42 5.76
C VAL A 192 -6.62 29.22 6.97
N GLY A 193 -5.90 30.32 6.71
CA GLY A 193 -5.38 31.22 7.76
C GLY A 193 -4.13 30.69 8.50
N GLY A 194 -3.49 29.63 8.01
CA GLY A 194 -2.27 29.08 8.58
C GLY A 194 -1.12 28.96 7.55
N ASP A 195 0.04 28.55 8.04
CA ASP A 195 1.22 28.34 7.21
C ASP A 195 1.15 27.06 6.42
N PRO A 196 1.67 27.03 5.16
CA PRO A 196 1.73 25.81 4.36
C PRO A 196 2.77 24.83 4.92
N ASP A 197 2.44 23.53 4.95
CA ASP A 197 3.38 22.45 5.21
C ASP A 197 3.65 21.69 3.90
N THR A 198 4.88 21.76 3.41
CA THR A 198 5.28 21.14 2.14
C THR A 198 6.20 19.95 2.40
N ARG A 199 5.85 18.81 1.80
CA ARG A 199 6.62 17.57 1.84
C ARG A 199 6.87 17.05 0.43
N THR A 200 8.03 16.45 0.23
CA THR A 200 8.40 15.81 -1.04
C THR A 200 8.61 14.32 -0.81
N ILE A 201 8.05 13.52 -1.70
CA ILE A 201 8.26 12.07 -1.71
C ILE A 201 8.64 11.63 -3.11
N ARG A 202 9.55 10.65 -3.18
CA ARG A 202 9.93 9.98 -4.43
C ARG A 202 9.62 8.51 -4.36
N TRP A 203 9.21 7.94 -5.48
CA TRP A 203 8.96 6.52 -5.59
C TRP A 203 9.28 6.01 -7.00
N ARG A 204 9.64 4.73 -7.09
CA ARG A 204 9.85 4.05 -8.36
C ARG A 204 8.52 3.55 -8.91
N ALA A 205 8.21 3.91 -10.14
CA ALA A 205 7.09 3.35 -10.89
C ALA A 205 7.59 2.17 -11.71
N TYR A 206 7.21 0.98 -11.31
CA TYR A 206 7.52 -0.24 -12.06
C TYR A 206 6.57 -0.42 -13.24
N SER A 207 7.07 -1.00 -14.34
CA SER A 207 6.20 -1.63 -15.33
C SER A 207 5.65 -2.95 -14.80
N VAL A 208 4.58 -3.43 -15.41
CA VAL A 208 4.00 -4.74 -15.04
C VAL A 208 5.02 -5.87 -15.23
N THR A 209 5.78 -5.83 -16.31
CA THR A 209 6.80 -6.85 -16.62
C THR A 209 7.94 -6.85 -15.61
N GLU A 210 8.37 -5.66 -15.11
CA GLU A 210 9.37 -5.57 -14.04
C GLU A 210 8.83 -6.21 -12.74
N LEU A 211 7.61 -5.87 -12.32
CA LEU A 211 7.01 -6.44 -11.11
C LEU A 211 6.82 -7.96 -11.19
N VAL A 212 6.31 -8.45 -12.33
CA VAL A 212 6.16 -9.91 -12.56
C VAL A 212 7.51 -10.62 -12.46
N ARG A 213 8.58 -10.04 -13.06
CA ARG A 213 9.94 -10.59 -12.95
C ARG A 213 10.41 -10.60 -11.50
N ILE A 214 10.30 -9.47 -10.79
CA ILE A 214 10.71 -9.36 -9.39
C ILE A 214 9.99 -10.40 -8.52
N LEU A 215 8.68 -10.58 -8.69
CA LEU A 215 7.91 -11.58 -7.96
C LEU A 215 8.41 -13.00 -8.21
N ARG A 216 8.67 -13.35 -9.48
CA ARG A 216 9.21 -14.66 -9.85
C ARG A 216 10.62 -14.88 -9.30
N ASP A 217 11.50 -13.87 -9.38
CA ASP A 217 12.87 -13.92 -8.86
C ASP A 217 12.91 -14.17 -7.34
N VAL A 218 11.93 -13.68 -6.60
CA VAL A 218 11.82 -13.93 -5.15
C VAL A 218 11.05 -15.20 -4.80
N GLY A 219 10.57 -15.97 -5.80
CA GLY A 219 9.97 -17.30 -5.64
C GLY A 219 8.45 -17.29 -5.47
N PHE A 220 7.76 -16.32 -6.06
CA PHE A 220 6.32 -16.39 -6.30
C PHE A 220 6.03 -17.03 -7.66
N GLU A 221 4.92 -17.75 -7.73
CA GLU A 221 4.39 -18.42 -8.93
C GLU A 221 2.99 -17.91 -9.26
N ASP A 222 2.40 -18.35 -10.36
CA ASP A 222 1.04 -18.05 -10.78
C ASP A 222 0.70 -16.55 -10.72
N VAL A 223 1.63 -15.71 -11.23
CA VAL A 223 1.44 -14.25 -11.19
C VAL A 223 0.41 -13.84 -12.22
N ALA A 224 -0.75 -13.41 -11.76
CA ALA A 224 -1.84 -12.86 -12.57
C ALA A 224 -1.95 -11.34 -12.40
N SER A 225 -2.30 -10.63 -13.49
CA SER A 225 -2.48 -9.17 -13.50
C SER A 225 -3.89 -8.78 -13.87
N PHE A 226 -4.42 -7.77 -13.17
CA PHE A 226 -5.77 -7.22 -13.35
C PHE A 226 -5.69 -5.69 -13.33
N GLY A 227 -6.70 -5.04 -13.93
CA GLY A 227 -6.84 -3.59 -13.96
C GLY A 227 -7.47 -3.00 -12.69
N SER A 228 -8.01 -3.84 -11.83
CA SER A 228 -8.57 -3.45 -10.53
C SER A 228 -8.59 -4.64 -9.57
N LEU A 229 -8.85 -4.36 -8.29
CA LEU A 229 -9.05 -5.40 -7.27
C LEU A 229 -10.33 -6.24 -7.50
N ASP A 230 -11.27 -5.76 -8.32
CA ASP A 230 -12.48 -6.49 -8.70
C ASP A 230 -12.24 -7.49 -9.85
N GLY A 231 -11.00 -7.64 -10.31
CA GLY A 231 -10.62 -8.59 -11.34
C GLY A 231 -10.87 -8.11 -12.78
N ALA A 232 -11.13 -6.82 -13.01
CA ALA A 232 -11.25 -6.27 -14.35
C ALA A 232 -9.97 -6.50 -15.18
N PRO A 233 -10.07 -6.64 -16.52
CA PRO A 233 -8.90 -6.80 -17.36
C PRO A 233 -7.89 -5.66 -17.19
N PHE A 234 -6.59 -5.99 -17.19
CA PHE A 234 -5.53 -4.99 -17.16
C PHE A 234 -5.47 -4.21 -18.48
N GLY A 235 -5.26 -2.90 -18.37
CA GLY A 235 -5.04 -2.00 -19.50
C GLY A 235 -4.13 -0.83 -19.10
N PRO A 236 -3.57 -0.07 -20.06
CA PRO A 236 -2.61 0.99 -19.77
C PRO A 236 -3.17 2.12 -18.90
N ASP A 237 -4.48 2.36 -18.96
CA ASP A 237 -5.15 3.43 -18.20
C ASP A 237 -5.72 2.95 -16.86
N THR A 238 -5.65 1.66 -16.55
CA THR A 238 -6.14 1.08 -15.31
C THR A 238 -5.07 1.17 -14.19
N ARG A 239 -5.48 0.98 -12.94
CA ARG A 239 -4.50 0.63 -11.90
C ARG A 239 -4.01 -0.80 -12.14
N LEU A 240 -2.95 -1.19 -11.45
CA LEU A 240 -2.46 -2.56 -11.49
C LEU A 240 -2.82 -3.27 -10.19
N ALA A 241 -3.52 -4.39 -10.31
CA ALA A 241 -3.62 -5.38 -9.23
C ALA A 241 -2.90 -6.66 -9.67
N LEU A 242 -1.98 -7.14 -8.85
CA LEU A 242 -1.26 -8.40 -9.04
C LEU A 242 -1.67 -9.39 -7.97
N VAL A 243 -1.85 -10.64 -8.37
CA VAL A 243 -1.98 -11.77 -7.46
C VAL A 243 -0.84 -12.74 -7.76
N ALA A 244 -0.13 -13.15 -6.72
CA ALA A 244 0.98 -14.09 -6.84
C ALA A 244 0.87 -15.15 -5.75
N THR A 245 1.21 -16.40 -6.06
CA THR A 245 1.13 -17.54 -5.13
C THR A 245 2.53 -17.85 -4.60
N ARG A 246 2.68 -18.08 -3.28
CA ARG A 246 3.90 -18.65 -2.75
C ARG A 246 4.02 -20.10 -3.21
N ALA A 247 5.14 -20.44 -3.87
CA ALA A 247 5.45 -21.80 -4.27
C ALA A 247 5.31 -22.80 -3.11
N SER A 248 4.86 -24.02 -3.43
CA SER A 248 4.62 -25.08 -2.46
C SER A 248 5.88 -25.83 -2.05
N GLY A 249 7.02 -25.55 -2.74
CA GLY A 249 8.31 -26.17 -2.49
C GLY A 249 9.21 -25.37 -1.57
#